data_1f37aee00d3f1c95d8bd066485327321
#
_entry.id   1f37aee00d3f1c95d8bd066485327321
#
_cell.length_a   1.000
_cell.length_b   1.000
_cell.length_c   1.000
_cell.angle_alpha   90.00
_cell.angle_beta   90.00
_cell.angle_gamma   90.00
#
_symmetry.space_group_name_H-M   'P 1'
#
loop_
_entity.id
_entity.type
_entity.pdbx_description
1 polymer ?
#
loop_
_entity_poly.entity_id
_entity_poly.type
_entity_poly.pdbx_seq_one_letter_code
_entity_poly.pdbx_strand_id
1 'polypeptide(L)'
;MKKFFTVICLIAFCFITVISMTNSVAAAGSNDFARHSMAARQKQAAQRDRIVNQRKYALEKQARDWQKRRNPLAELFAHHKNKKFHGEPALNAPAFSVRVLELCNTERGKVGAAPLTLAADLQDSAAIRAVEITQLMSHTRPDGSRCFSVVKNKNNTLGENIAAGRGTPEGVVDQWMHSEGHRANILNPVFKELGVGYCCDENTEYEYYWVQIFRG
;
A
#
# COMPACT_ATOMS: atom_id res chain seq x y z
N MET A 1 -55.65 -10.57 63.67
CA MET A 1 -54.38 -9.96 63.30
C MET A 1 -53.36 -10.92 62.68
N LYS A 2 -53.33 -12.22 62.96
CA LYS A 2 -52.33 -13.17 62.39
C LYS A 2 -52.52 -13.51 60.88
N LYS A 3 -53.70 -13.46 60.33
CA LYS A 3 -54.02 -13.80 58.93
C LYS A 3 -53.63 -12.67 57.91
N PHE A 4 -53.60 -11.42 58.35
CA PHE A 4 -53.23 -10.29 57.52
C PHE A 4 -51.72 -10.22 57.25
N PHE A 5 -50.92 -10.63 58.21
CA PHE A 5 -49.45 -10.62 58.09
C PHE A 5 -48.91 -11.68 57.09
N THR A 6 -49.57 -12.82 56.99
CA THR A 6 -49.18 -13.92 56.10
C THR A 6 -49.43 -13.58 54.60
N VAL A 7 -50.49 -12.83 54.29
CA VAL A 7 -50.81 -12.43 52.92
C VAL A 7 -49.84 -11.35 52.42
N ILE A 8 -49.45 -10.41 53.27
CA ILE A 8 -48.49 -9.36 52.90
C ILE A 8 -47.09 -9.94 52.63
N CYS A 9 -46.63 -10.90 53.40
CA CYS A 9 -45.35 -11.59 53.16
C CYS A 9 -45.35 -12.40 51.88
N LEU A 10 -46.44 -13.07 51.51
CA LEU A 10 -46.56 -13.82 50.27
C LEU A 10 -46.52 -12.90 49.00
N ILE A 11 -47.22 -11.77 49.08
CA ILE A 11 -47.23 -10.79 47.98
C ILE A 11 -45.85 -10.14 47.83
N ALA A 12 -45.16 -9.79 48.93
CA ALA A 12 -43.81 -9.25 48.86
C ALA A 12 -42.77 -10.28 48.31
N PHE A 13 -42.92 -11.56 48.63
CA PHE A 13 -42.04 -12.62 48.12
C PHE A 13 -42.26 -12.85 46.61
N CYS A 14 -43.53 -12.83 46.14
CA CYS A 14 -43.83 -12.93 44.71
C CYS A 14 -43.29 -11.74 43.91
N PHE A 15 -43.37 -10.50 44.44
CA PHE A 15 -42.84 -9.33 43.77
C PHE A 15 -41.31 -9.35 43.66
N ILE A 16 -40.61 -9.81 44.73
CA ILE A 16 -39.12 -9.92 44.69
C ILE A 16 -38.68 -11.00 43.72
N THR A 17 -39.38 -12.12 43.61
CA THR A 17 -39.03 -13.19 42.67
C THR A 17 -39.32 -12.78 41.22
N VAL A 18 -40.38 -12.05 40.94
CA VAL A 18 -40.70 -11.54 39.58
C VAL A 18 -39.65 -10.48 39.15
N ILE A 19 -39.29 -9.54 40.02
CA ILE A 19 -38.25 -8.53 39.73
C ILE A 19 -36.90 -9.19 39.52
N SER A 20 -36.54 -10.22 40.31
CA SER A 20 -35.31 -10.97 40.13
C SER A 20 -35.28 -11.75 38.81
N MET A 21 -36.39 -12.35 38.37
CA MET A 21 -36.47 -13.04 37.08
C MET A 21 -36.43 -12.09 35.90
N THR A 22 -37.11 -10.93 35.97
CA THR A 22 -37.08 -9.94 34.87
C THR A 22 -35.68 -9.31 34.70
N ASN A 23 -34.99 -9.03 35.79
CA ASN A 23 -33.59 -8.55 35.74
C ASN A 23 -32.62 -9.62 35.22
N SER A 24 -32.86 -10.89 35.54
CA SER A 24 -32.04 -12.01 35.02
C SER A 24 -32.26 -12.23 33.53
N VAL A 25 -33.51 -12.14 33.04
CA VAL A 25 -33.81 -12.25 31.60
C VAL A 25 -33.30 -11.05 30.81
N ALA A 26 -33.41 -9.83 31.35
CA ALA A 26 -32.88 -8.63 30.71
C ALA A 26 -31.34 -8.67 30.65
N ALA A 27 -30.67 -9.14 31.71
CA ALA A 27 -29.20 -9.30 31.72
C ALA A 27 -28.72 -10.42 30.76
N ALA A 28 -29.46 -11.52 30.65
CA ALA A 28 -29.17 -12.59 29.69
C ALA A 28 -29.31 -12.11 28.23
N GLY A 29 -30.41 -11.39 27.92
CA GLY A 29 -30.63 -10.84 26.56
C GLY A 29 -29.57 -9.80 26.15
N SER A 30 -29.14 -8.94 27.08
CA SER A 30 -28.10 -7.96 26.82
C SER A 30 -26.72 -8.62 26.57
N ASN A 31 -26.41 -9.68 27.30
CA ASN A 31 -25.19 -10.46 27.14
C ASN A 31 -25.18 -11.23 25.82
N ASP A 32 -26.29 -11.79 25.40
CA ASP A 32 -26.40 -12.50 24.10
C ASP A 32 -26.30 -11.53 22.93
N PHE A 33 -26.92 -10.36 23.00
CA PHE A 33 -26.78 -9.32 21.99
C PHE A 33 -25.32 -8.82 21.89
N ALA A 34 -24.66 -8.60 23.03
CA ALA A 34 -23.26 -8.21 23.06
C ALA A 34 -22.34 -9.30 22.47
N ARG A 35 -22.57 -10.57 22.80
CA ARG A 35 -21.82 -11.72 22.22
C ARG A 35 -22.04 -11.82 20.71
N HIS A 36 -23.25 -11.69 20.21
CA HIS A 36 -23.53 -11.70 18.78
C HIS A 36 -22.88 -10.53 18.04
N SER A 37 -22.90 -9.33 18.64
CA SER A 37 -22.24 -8.15 18.06
C SER A 37 -20.70 -8.29 18.04
N MET A 38 -20.11 -8.87 19.08
CA MET A 38 -18.66 -9.16 19.12
C MET A 38 -18.29 -10.24 18.09
N ALA A 39 -19.05 -11.31 17.99
CA ALA A 39 -18.81 -12.37 17.00
C ALA A 39 -18.94 -11.83 15.56
N ALA A 40 -19.90 -10.94 15.30
CA ALA A 40 -20.03 -10.27 14.00
C ALA A 40 -18.81 -9.37 13.69
N ARG A 41 -18.34 -8.59 14.66
CA ARG A 41 -17.13 -7.76 14.53
C ARG A 41 -15.88 -8.60 14.30
N GLN A 42 -15.73 -9.72 15.01
CA GLN A 42 -14.62 -10.66 14.81
C GLN A 42 -14.64 -11.30 13.41
N LYS A 43 -15.82 -11.72 12.92
CA LYS A 43 -15.97 -12.22 11.54
C LYS A 43 -15.61 -11.15 10.52
N GLN A 44 -16.03 -9.91 10.72
CA GLN A 44 -15.73 -8.80 9.83
C GLN A 44 -14.23 -8.45 9.85
N ALA A 45 -13.58 -8.47 11.01
CA ALA A 45 -12.13 -8.30 11.14
C ALA A 45 -11.39 -9.43 10.42
N ALA A 46 -11.74 -10.68 10.67
CA ALA A 46 -11.14 -11.83 9.99
C ALA A 46 -11.33 -11.79 8.46
N GLN A 47 -12.48 -11.31 7.98
CA GLN A 47 -12.71 -11.10 6.56
C GLN A 47 -11.80 -10.02 5.96
N ARG A 48 -11.64 -8.89 6.68
CA ARG A 48 -10.70 -7.83 6.28
C ARG A 48 -9.26 -8.34 6.21
N ASP A 49 -8.82 -9.07 7.23
CA ASP A 49 -7.48 -9.64 7.28
C ASP A 49 -7.23 -10.64 6.14
N ARG A 50 -8.23 -11.47 5.79
CA ARG A 50 -8.16 -12.37 4.62
C ARG A 50 -7.98 -11.57 3.32
N ILE A 51 -8.75 -10.50 3.12
CA ILE A 51 -8.66 -9.65 1.93
C ILE A 51 -7.29 -8.97 1.85
N VAL A 52 -6.80 -8.43 2.98
CA VAL A 52 -5.47 -7.80 3.05
C VAL A 52 -4.38 -8.82 2.72
N ASN A 53 -4.43 -10.02 3.32
CA ASN A 53 -3.45 -11.07 3.07
C ASN A 53 -3.50 -11.59 1.63
N GLN A 54 -4.68 -11.73 1.03
CA GLN A 54 -4.82 -12.11 -0.39
C GLN A 54 -4.22 -11.05 -1.31
N ARG A 55 -4.46 -9.76 -1.04
CA ARG A 55 -3.87 -8.65 -1.81
C ARG A 55 -2.35 -8.64 -1.67
N LYS A 56 -1.83 -8.78 -0.45
CA LYS A 56 -0.40 -8.87 -0.18
C LYS A 56 0.24 -10.03 -0.97
N TYR A 57 -0.35 -11.22 -0.89
CA TYR A 57 0.13 -12.40 -1.63
C TYR A 57 0.11 -12.18 -3.15
N ALA A 58 -0.95 -11.56 -3.70
CA ALA A 58 -1.04 -11.25 -5.12
C ALA A 58 0.06 -10.28 -5.56
N LEU A 59 0.33 -9.23 -4.76
CA LEU A 59 1.39 -8.26 -5.02
C LEU A 59 2.80 -8.91 -4.94
N GLU A 60 3.04 -9.73 -3.94
CA GLU A 60 4.30 -10.46 -3.80
C GLU A 60 4.51 -11.47 -4.94
N LYS A 61 3.44 -12.14 -5.40
CA LYS A 61 3.48 -13.01 -6.57
C LYS A 61 3.84 -12.21 -7.83
N GLN A 62 3.18 -11.07 -8.03
CA GLN A 62 3.45 -10.17 -9.15
C GLN A 62 4.90 -9.67 -9.14
N ALA A 63 5.44 -9.34 -7.96
CA ALA A 63 6.84 -8.97 -7.77
C ALA A 63 7.80 -10.14 -8.11
N ARG A 64 7.49 -11.38 -7.66
CA ARG A 64 8.28 -12.58 -8.01
C ARG A 64 8.23 -12.90 -9.50
N ASP A 65 7.06 -12.78 -10.13
CA ASP A 65 6.89 -13.03 -11.57
C ASP A 65 7.63 -11.98 -12.41
N TRP A 66 7.71 -10.74 -11.92
CA TRP A 66 8.54 -9.70 -12.50
C TRP A 66 10.05 -10.04 -12.36
N GLN A 67 10.49 -10.48 -11.19
CA GLN A 67 11.88 -10.94 -11.00
C GLN A 67 12.28 -12.08 -11.94
N LYS A 68 11.39 -13.06 -12.17
CA LYS A 68 11.64 -14.17 -13.11
C LYS A 68 11.79 -13.71 -14.55
N ARG A 69 11.11 -12.63 -14.96
CA ARG A 69 11.19 -12.03 -16.31
C ARG A 69 12.41 -11.13 -16.51
N ARG A 70 13.24 -10.97 -15.49
CA ARG A 70 14.36 -10.03 -15.43
C ARG A 70 15.61 -10.43 -16.23
N ASN A 71 15.68 -11.67 -16.74
CA ASN A 71 16.80 -12.10 -17.62
C ASN A 71 17.02 -11.19 -18.83
N PRO A 72 15.96 -10.63 -19.51
CA PRO A 72 16.16 -9.69 -20.61
C PRO A 72 16.76 -8.34 -20.19
N LEU A 73 16.49 -7.89 -18.95
CA LEU A 73 17.08 -6.63 -18.44
C LEU A 73 18.54 -6.80 -18.07
N ALA A 74 18.95 -7.95 -17.54
CA ALA A 74 20.34 -8.26 -17.29
C ALA A 74 21.16 -8.29 -18.60
N GLU A 75 20.55 -8.75 -19.71
CA GLU A 75 21.18 -8.70 -21.04
C GLU A 75 21.24 -7.27 -21.59
N LEU A 76 20.21 -6.45 -21.37
CA LEU A 76 20.19 -5.04 -21.75
C LEU A 76 21.29 -4.27 -21.00
N PHE A 77 21.45 -4.51 -19.69
CA PHE A 77 22.52 -3.92 -18.88
C PHE A 77 23.90 -4.49 -19.25
N ALA A 78 23.98 -5.76 -19.66
CA ALA A 78 25.23 -6.36 -20.16
C ALA A 78 25.71 -5.74 -21.48
N HIS A 79 24.77 -5.28 -22.33
CA HIS A 79 25.12 -4.60 -23.59
C HIS A 79 25.64 -3.17 -23.37
N HIS A 80 25.33 -2.54 -22.22
CA HIS A 80 25.85 -1.22 -21.84
C HIS A 80 27.17 -1.29 -21.06
N LYS A 81 27.84 -2.45 -20.98
CA LYS A 81 29.11 -2.68 -20.25
C LYS A 81 30.29 -1.81 -20.66
N ASN A 82 30.16 -1.01 -21.71
CA ASN A 82 31.21 -0.08 -22.14
C ASN A 82 31.12 1.33 -21.52
N LYS A 83 30.06 1.63 -20.72
CA LYS A 83 30.05 2.79 -19.83
C LYS A 83 29.93 2.23 -18.41
N LYS A 84 30.86 2.61 -17.51
CA LYS A 84 30.87 2.20 -16.11
C LYS A 84 29.53 2.50 -15.43
N PHE A 85 28.56 1.58 -15.55
CA PHE A 85 27.37 1.56 -14.71
C PHE A 85 27.73 0.82 -13.44
N HIS A 86 27.73 1.48 -12.32
CA HIS A 86 28.02 0.89 -11.01
C HIS A 86 26.73 0.57 -10.22
N GLY A 87 25.57 1.07 -10.65
CA GLY A 87 24.29 0.84 -9.97
C GLY A 87 23.62 -0.47 -10.41
N GLU A 88 23.52 -1.44 -9.52
CA GLU A 88 22.69 -2.62 -9.70
C GLU A 88 21.30 -2.35 -9.10
N PRO A 89 20.18 -2.75 -9.78
CA PRO A 89 18.86 -2.74 -9.16
C PRO A 89 18.90 -3.63 -7.92
N ALA A 90 18.66 -3.05 -6.74
CA ALA A 90 18.80 -3.77 -5.49
C ALA A 90 17.86 -4.98 -5.41
N LEU A 91 18.33 -6.06 -4.78
CA LEU A 91 17.58 -7.30 -4.54
C LEU A 91 16.22 -7.05 -3.84
N ASN A 92 16.07 -5.95 -3.12
CA ASN A 92 14.85 -5.56 -2.40
C ASN A 92 13.86 -4.76 -3.25
N ALA A 93 14.18 -4.42 -4.51
CA ALA A 93 13.33 -3.57 -5.36
C ALA A 93 11.86 -4.04 -5.46
N PRO A 94 11.53 -5.34 -5.55
CA PRO A 94 10.15 -5.79 -5.58
C PRO A 94 9.38 -5.54 -4.29
N ALA A 95 10.00 -5.77 -3.12
CA ALA A 95 9.39 -5.51 -1.82
C ALA A 95 9.20 -4.00 -1.60
N PHE A 96 10.16 -3.20 -2.04
CA PHE A 96 10.10 -1.75 -1.97
C PHE A 96 9.00 -1.18 -2.88
N SER A 97 8.83 -1.72 -4.10
CA SER A 97 7.76 -1.30 -5.01
C SER A 97 6.37 -1.53 -4.41
N VAL A 98 6.16 -2.70 -3.78
CA VAL A 98 4.92 -3.01 -3.06
C VAL A 98 4.70 -2.02 -1.92
N ARG A 99 5.74 -1.75 -1.15
CA ARG A 99 5.64 -0.84 -0.01
C ARG A 99 5.35 0.60 -0.42
N VAL A 100 6.01 1.11 -1.46
CA VAL A 100 5.72 2.43 -2.04
C VAL A 100 4.28 2.52 -2.53
N LEU A 101 3.77 1.47 -3.21
CA LEU A 101 2.37 1.42 -3.65
C LEU A 101 1.40 1.51 -2.47
N GLU A 102 1.62 0.74 -1.39
CA GLU A 102 0.78 0.77 -0.18
C GLU A 102 0.73 2.18 0.43
N LEU A 103 1.90 2.81 0.57
CA LEU A 103 2.02 4.16 1.12
C LEU A 103 1.29 5.19 0.23
N CYS A 104 1.52 5.16 -1.08
CA CYS A 104 0.81 6.04 -2.03
C CYS A 104 -0.71 5.83 -1.98
N ASN A 105 -1.18 4.58 -1.90
CA ASN A 105 -2.60 4.29 -1.82
C ASN A 105 -3.21 4.72 -0.47
N THR A 106 -2.43 4.73 0.59
CA THR A 106 -2.85 5.32 1.87
C THR A 106 -3.08 6.82 1.73
N GLU A 107 -2.15 7.56 1.09
CA GLU A 107 -2.30 8.99 0.84
C GLU A 107 -3.47 9.30 -0.10
N ARG A 108 -3.63 8.52 -1.18
CA ARG A 108 -4.75 8.64 -2.10
C ARG A 108 -6.10 8.42 -1.43
N GLY A 109 -6.19 7.44 -0.52
CA GLY A 109 -7.40 7.17 0.27
C GLY A 109 -7.84 8.35 1.13
N LYS A 110 -6.90 9.18 1.64
CA LYS A 110 -7.23 10.37 2.44
C LYS A 110 -7.98 11.44 1.63
N VAL A 111 -7.79 11.49 0.31
CA VAL A 111 -8.41 12.45 -0.59
C VAL A 111 -9.50 11.83 -1.49
N GLY A 112 -9.87 10.57 -1.25
CA GLY A 112 -10.91 9.87 -2.03
C GLY A 112 -10.48 9.45 -3.44
N ALA A 113 -9.18 9.49 -3.77
CA ALA A 113 -8.69 9.01 -5.05
C ALA A 113 -8.65 7.47 -5.10
N ALA A 114 -9.01 6.89 -6.25
CA ALA A 114 -8.97 5.44 -6.44
C ALA A 114 -7.54 4.89 -6.28
N PRO A 115 -7.37 3.67 -5.73
CA PRO A 115 -6.05 3.10 -5.52
C PRO A 115 -5.35 2.79 -6.86
N LEU A 116 -4.02 2.97 -6.87
CA LEU A 116 -3.14 2.54 -7.94
C LEU A 116 -2.89 1.04 -7.89
N THR A 117 -2.51 0.45 -9.03
CA THR A 117 -2.01 -0.93 -9.15
C THR A 117 -0.64 -0.95 -9.81
N LEU A 118 0.22 -1.94 -9.47
CA LEU A 118 1.50 -2.09 -10.15
C LEU A 118 1.29 -2.64 -11.57
N ALA A 119 1.94 -2.01 -12.56
CA ALA A 119 1.97 -2.47 -13.94
C ALA A 119 3.39 -2.96 -14.30
N ALA A 120 3.49 -4.18 -14.84
CA ALA A 120 4.79 -4.82 -15.07
C ALA A 120 5.68 -4.04 -16.06
N ASP A 121 5.10 -3.50 -17.13
CA ASP A 121 5.82 -2.71 -18.12
C ASP A 121 6.28 -1.34 -17.58
N LEU A 122 5.52 -0.76 -16.64
CA LEU A 122 5.93 0.46 -15.94
C LEU A 122 7.03 0.16 -14.90
N GLN A 123 6.99 -1.02 -14.24
CA GLN A 123 8.06 -1.47 -13.34
C GLN A 123 9.38 -1.59 -14.09
N ASP A 124 9.37 -2.21 -15.30
CA ASP A 124 10.54 -2.30 -16.15
C ASP A 124 11.08 -0.91 -16.54
N SER A 125 10.17 -0.03 -16.94
CA SER A 125 10.51 1.35 -17.32
C SER A 125 11.08 2.16 -16.15
N ALA A 126 10.48 2.06 -14.97
CA ALA A 126 10.94 2.73 -13.76
C ALA A 126 12.30 2.20 -13.28
N ALA A 127 12.55 0.88 -13.41
CA ALA A 127 13.84 0.29 -13.09
C ALA A 127 14.97 0.83 -13.99
N ILE A 128 14.73 0.96 -15.31
CA ILE A 128 15.69 1.59 -16.24
C ILE A 128 15.94 3.04 -15.82
N ARG A 129 14.88 3.81 -15.56
CA ARG A 129 15.03 5.20 -15.16
C ARG A 129 15.75 5.37 -13.83
N ALA A 130 15.54 4.47 -12.85
CA ALA A 130 16.24 4.53 -11.57
C ALA A 130 17.77 4.41 -11.72
N VAL A 131 18.24 3.63 -12.68
CA VAL A 131 19.66 3.56 -13.02
C VAL A 131 20.11 4.81 -13.79
N GLU A 132 19.30 5.33 -14.71
CA GLU A 132 19.67 6.52 -15.49
C GLU A 132 19.81 7.78 -14.62
N ILE A 133 18.95 7.95 -13.60
CA ILE A 133 19.02 9.12 -12.72
C ILE A 133 20.23 9.10 -11.77
N THR A 134 20.94 7.99 -11.64
CA THR A 134 22.24 8.00 -10.94
C THR A 134 23.29 8.81 -11.71
N GLN A 135 23.15 8.92 -13.04
CA GLN A 135 24.07 9.67 -13.92
C GLN A 135 23.57 11.09 -14.18
N LEU A 136 22.25 11.25 -14.35
CA LEU A 136 21.62 12.54 -14.63
C LEU A 136 20.30 12.62 -13.90
N MET A 137 20.28 13.30 -12.77
CA MET A 137 19.06 13.53 -11.96
C MET A 137 18.13 14.52 -12.69
N SER A 138 17.43 14.02 -13.71
CA SER A 138 16.62 14.81 -14.62
C SER A 138 15.46 14.00 -15.21
N HIS A 139 14.39 14.70 -15.64
CA HIS A 139 13.32 14.14 -16.47
C HIS A 139 13.75 13.99 -17.96
N THR A 140 14.97 14.37 -18.29
CA THR A 140 15.64 14.05 -19.56
C THR A 140 16.55 12.85 -19.32
N ARG A 141 16.53 11.89 -20.22
CA ARG A 141 17.38 10.70 -20.14
C ARG A 141 18.82 11.03 -20.55
N PRO A 142 19.83 10.23 -20.15
CA PRO A 142 21.23 10.45 -20.53
C PRO A 142 21.47 10.49 -22.04
N ASP A 143 20.59 9.91 -22.85
CA ASP A 143 20.64 9.95 -24.32
C ASP A 143 19.99 11.21 -24.93
N GLY A 144 19.52 12.15 -24.09
CA GLY A 144 18.83 13.37 -24.48
C GLY A 144 17.34 13.19 -24.77
N SER A 145 16.79 12.00 -24.75
CA SER A 145 15.37 11.76 -24.95
C SER A 145 14.54 12.07 -23.69
N ARG A 146 13.21 12.21 -23.87
CA ARG A 146 12.28 12.46 -22.72
C ARG A 146 12.14 11.21 -21.86
N CYS A 147 11.92 11.38 -20.55
CA CYS A 147 11.80 10.28 -19.58
C CYS A 147 10.78 9.20 -20.03
N PHE A 148 9.67 9.58 -20.64
CA PHE A 148 8.66 8.62 -21.12
C PHE A 148 9.04 7.87 -22.41
N SER A 149 10.21 8.14 -23.02
CA SER A 149 10.68 7.35 -24.17
C SER A 149 10.91 5.88 -23.83
N VAL A 150 11.17 5.57 -22.55
CA VAL A 150 11.35 4.22 -22.02
C VAL A 150 10.03 3.44 -21.91
N VAL A 151 8.88 4.13 -21.85
CA VAL A 151 7.56 3.48 -21.70
C VAL A 151 7.09 2.96 -23.05
N LYS A 152 6.72 1.66 -23.09
CA LYS A 152 6.27 1.01 -24.34
C LYS A 152 4.91 1.51 -24.83
N ASN A 153 3.94 1.66 -23.91
CA ASN A 153 2.60 2.16 -24.23
C ASN A 153 2.45 3.61 -23.78
N LYS A 154 2.50 4.55 -24.74
CA LYS A 154 2.54 6.01 -24.50
C LYS A 154 1.22 6.72 -24.82
N ASN A 155 0.16 5.97 -25.20
CA ASN A 155 -1.11 6.57 -25.62
C ASN A 155 -1.99 7.06 -24.47
N ASN A 156 -1.46 7.06 -23.26
CA ASN A 156 -2.14 7.43 -22.02
C ASN A 156 -1.48 8.65 -21.38
N THR A 157 -2.16 9.23 -20.40
CA THR A 157 -1.56 10.24 -19.54
C THR A 157 -0.46 9.60 -18.71
N LEU A 158 0.74 10.17 -18.73
CA LEU A 158 1.91 9.70 -18.00
C LEU A 158 2.40 10.77 -17.02
N GLY A 159 2.94 10.32 -15.89
CA GLY A 159 3.62 11.16 -14.91
C GLY A 159 4.90 10.48 -14.41
N GLU A 160 5.90 11.28 -14.01
CA GLU A 160 7.13 10.78 -13.42
C GLU A 160 7.45 11.56 -12.14
N ASN A 161 7.79 10.86 -11.06
CA ASN A 161 8.46 11.40 -9.88
C ASN A 161 9.84 10.78 -9.79
N ILE A 162 10.85 11.60 -9.51
CA ILE A 162 12.22 11.16 -9.25
C ILE A 162 12.67 11.70 -7.90
N ALA A 163 13.47 10.93 -7.16
CA ALA A 163 14.04 11.34 -5.90
C ALA A 163 15.38 10.65 -5.64
N ALA A 164 16.20 11.25 -4.79
CA ALA A 164 17.47 10.68 -4.33
C ALA A 164 17.68 10.93 -2.84
N GLY A 165 18.60 10.15 -2.22
CA GLY A 165 19.06 10.33 -0.85
C GLY A 165 18.20 9.67 0.23
N ARG A 166 17.13 8.94 -0.11
CA ARG A 166 16.30 8.22 0.86
C ARG A 166 16.46 6.72 0.70
N GLY A 167 16.94 6.03 1.74
CA GLY A 167 17.19 4.58 1.71
C GLY A 167 15.94 3.72 1.91
N THR A 168 14.77 4.30 2.21
CA THR A 168 13.54 3.55 2.55
C THR A 168 12.32 4.03 1.77
N PRO A 169 11.34 3.13 1.51
CA PRO A 169 10.05 3.49 0.91
C PRO A 169 9.30 4.58 1.68
N GLU A 170 9.30 4.53 3.01
CA GLU A 170 8.66 5.53 3.86
C GLU A 170 9.30 6.90 3.67
N GLY A 171 10.62 6.95 3.68
CA GLY A 171 11.38 8.21 3.54
C GLY A 171 11.19 8.86 2.18
N VAL A 172 11.14 8.08 1.09
CA VAL A 172 10.96 8.64 -0.25
C VAL A 172 9.52 9.08 -0.50
N VAL A 173 8.51 8.32 -0.03
CA VAL A 173 7.12 8.73 -0.17
C VAL A 173 6.83 9.98 0.64
N ASP A 174 7.37 10.07 1.86
CA ASP A 174 7.31 11.28 2.67
C ASP A 174 7.94 12.49 1.93
N GLN A 175 9.12 12.33 1.36
CA GLN A 175 9.79 13.36 0.56
C GLN A 175 8.92 13.82 -0.63
N TRP A 176 8.33 12.89 -1.38
CA TRP A 176 7.45 13.23 -2.50
C TRP A 176 6.17 13.94 -2.04
N MET A 177 5.59 13.52 -0.92
CA MET A 177 4.37 14.15 -0.38
C MET A 177 4.60 15.58 0.13
N HIS A 178 5.83 15.94 0.50
CA HIS A 178 6.20 17.31 0.88
C HIS A 178 6.58 18.21 -0.32
N SER A 179 6.61 17.68 -1.53
CA SER A 179 6.84 18.43 -2.78
C SER A 179 5.54 18.55 -3.56
N GLU A 180 5.11 19.77 -3.87
CA GLU A 180 3.82 20.05 -4.52
C GLU A 180 3.65 19.28 -5.83
N GLY A 181 4.64 19.32 -6.72
CA GLY A 181 4.59 18.63 -8.01
C GLY A 181 4.55 17.11 -7.89
N HIS A 182 5.39 16.54 -7.02
CA HIS A 182 5.42 15.10 -6.79
C HIS A 182 4.12 14.62 -6.12
N ARG A 183 3.62 15.36 -5.12
CA ARG A 183 2.35 15.08 -4.46
C ARG A 183 1.18 15.14 -5.43
N ALA A 184 1.18 16.12 -6.33
CA ALA A 184 0.13 16.23 -7.36
C ALA A 184 0.08 14.98 -8.23
N ASN A 185 1.22 14.40 -8.63
CA ASN A 185 1.25 13.15 -9.36
C ASN A 185 0.69 11.97 -8.53
N ILE A 186 1.12 11.83 -7.27
CA ILE A 186 0.64 10.74 -6.39
C ILE A 186 -0.87 10.80 -6.20
N LEU A 187 -1.42 12.00 -6.01
CA LEU A 187 -2.85 12.20 -5.71
C LEU A 187 -3.72 12.35 -6.96
N ASN A 188 -3.14 12.39 -8.17
CA ASN A 188 -3.90 12.59 -9.40
C ASN A 188 -4.91 11.46 -9.64
N PRO A 189 -6.22 11.75 -9.70
CA PRO A 189 -7.26 10.74 -9.86
C PRO A 189 -7.26 10.08 -11.26
N VAL A 190 -6.62 10.70 -12.25
CA VAL A 190 -6.48 10.13 -13.59
C VAL A 190 -5.61 8.90 -13.60
N PHE A 191 -4.57 8.84 -12.75
CA PHE A 191 -3.65 7.72 -12.70
C PHE A 191 -4.28 6.49 -12.04
N LYS A 192 -4.05 5.32 -12.66
CA LYS A 192 -4.53 4.00 -12.24
C LYS A 192 -3.41 3.00 -12.02
N GLU A 193 -2.29 3.21 -12.70
CA GLU A 193 -1.16 2.28 -12.72
C GLU A 193 0.12 2.99 -12.29
N LEU A 194 1.01 2.21 -11.66
CA LEU A 194 2.27 2.66 -11.10
C LEU A 194 3.40 1.68 -11.45
N GLY A 195 4.54 2.22 -11.86
CA GLY A 195 5.82 1.53 -11.82
C GLY A 195 6.74 2.22 -10.80
N VAL A 196 7.50 1.44 -10.03
CA VAL A 196 8.45 1.95 -9.03
C VAL A 196 9.83 1.37 -9.31
N GLY A 197 10.81 2.24 -9.56
CA GLY A 197 12.21 1.89 -9.71
C GLY A 197 13.02 2.31 -8.47
N TYR A 198 13.97 1.49 -8.10
CA TYR A 198 14.94 1.76 -7.04
C TYR A 198 16.33 1.30 -7.49
N CYS A 199 17.32 2.14 -7.25
CA CYS A 199 18.72 1.84 -7.47
C CYS A 199 19.54 2.29 -6.26
N CYS A 200 20.51 1.48 -5.87
CA CYS A 200 21.51 1.83 -4.88
C CYS A 200 22.88 1.81 -5.55
N ASP A 201 23.63 2.91 -5.43
CA ASP A 201 25.00 3.03 -5.94
C ASP A 201 25.82 3.87 -4.96
N GLU A 202 26.62 3.18 -4.14
CA GLU A 202 27.47 3.76 -3.10
C GLU A 202 28.58 4.70 -3.66
N ASN A 203 28.82 4.66 -4.98
CA ASN A 203 29.84 5.50 -5.63
C ASN A 203 29.27 6.82 -6.15
N THR A 204 28.00 7.12 -5.87
CA THR A 204 27.29 8.33 -6.29
C THR A 204 27.00 9.26 -5.12
N GLU A 205 26.66 10.52 -5.42
CA GLU A 205 26.43 11.58 -4.43
C GLU A 205 25.34 11.21 -3.42
N TYR A 206 24.26 10.56 -3.88
CA TYR A 206 23.06 10.33 -3.05
C TYR A 206 22.90 8.87 -2.60
N GLU A 207 23.66 7.93 -3.14
CA GLU A 207 23.61 6.50 -2.86
C GLU A 207 22.28 5.83 -3.27
N TYR A 208 21.11 6.41 -2.93
CA TYR A 208 19.77 5.87 -3.15
C TYR A 208 18.99 6.69 -4.14
N TYR A 209 18.40 6.03 -5.15
CA TYR A 209 17.64 6.66 -6.24
C TYR A 209 16.32 5.98 -6.47
N TRP A 210 15.27 6.79 -6.66
CA TRP A 210 13.90 6.33 -6.77
C TRP A 210 13.17 6.97 -7.93
N VAL A 211 12.35 6.17 -8.62
CA VAL A 211 11.49 6.63 -9.71
C VAL A 211 10.10 6.07 -9.51
N GLN A 212 9.09 6.90 -9.72
CA GLN A 212 7.71 6.50 -9.95
C GLN A 212 7.33 6.87 -11.39
N ILE A 213 6.74 5.94 -12.14
CA ILE A 213 6.09 6.22 -13.41
C ILE A 213 4.61 5.88 -13.26
N PHE A 214 3.76 6.86 -13.52
CA PHE A 214 2.31 6.75 -13.45
C PHE A 214 1.71 6.66 -14.84
N ARG A 215 0.56 5.95 -14.96
CA ARG A 215 -0.25 5.86 -16.17
C ARG A 215 -1.74 5.90 -15.81
N GLY A 216 -2.57 6.66 -16.62
CA GLY A 216 -4.00 6.82 -16.46
C GLY A 216 -4.81 6.59 -17.70
#